data_b0cf03d57a88d71f3506aab18edba42a
#
_entry.id   b0cf03d57a88d71f3506aab18edba42a
#
_cell.length_a   1.000
_cell.length_b   1.000
_cell.length_c   1.000
_cell.angle_alpha   90.00
_cell.angle_beta   90.00
_cell.angle_gamma   90.00
#
_symmetry.space_group_name_H-M   'P 1'
#
loop_
_entity.id
_entity.type
_entity.pdbx_description
1 polymer ?
#
loop_
_entity_poly.entity_id
_entity_poly.type
_entity_poly.pdbx_seq_one_letter_code
_entity_poly.pdbx_strand_id
1 'polypeptide(L)'
;VIYKEEKSKLYYLKYYVDEAAGSTDGEEPDAVTLAATDTFDPTVKRQILHRDADGRRYAVVATTRPETIMGDTAMCINPKDPKNQWLKGHKVIVPLVGRVIPVIEDRYVEIEFGTGCLKVTPAHDVNDYNLGKTHNLETIDIFNPDGTLSEAAGLYVGQDRMDVRKQIAKDLAEAGLMEKVEDYTNKVGYSERNPEVAVEPRLCMQWYLSMQHFADIALPPVLNGEIKFHPQKYVTTYRNW
;
A
#
# COMPACT_ATOMS: atom_id res chain seq x y z
N VAL A 1 11.25 -2.49 -17.30
CA VAL A 1 10.47 -1.32 -16.85
C VAL A 1 11.38 -0.11 -16.86
N ILE A 2 10.91 0.98 -17.50
CA ILE A 2 11.60 2.27 -17.55
C ILE A 2 10.92 3.20 -16.55
N TYR A 3 11.69 3.84 -15.67
CA TYR A 3 11.13 4.80 -14.71
C TYR A 3 11.23 6.22 -15.24
N LYS A 4 10.11 6.95 -15.21
CA LYS A 4 10.03 8.36 -15.58
C LYS A 4 9.55 9.18 -14.39
N GLU A 5 10.07 10.39 -14.24
CA GLU A 5 9.53 11.35 -13.28
C GLU A 5 8.27 12.00 -13.88
N GLU A 6 7.18 11.94 -13.12
CA GLU A 6 5.91 12.54 -13.50
C GLU A 6 5.40 13.51 -12.45
N LYS A 7 4.86 14.62 -12.94
CA LYS A 7 4.10 15.55 -12.11
C LYS A 7 2.74 14.94 -11.81
N SER A 8 2.45 14.75 -10.55
CA SER A 8 1.24 14.15 -10.02
C SER A 8 0.67 14.99 -8.89
N LYS A 9 -0.34 14.49 -8.25
CA LYS A 9 -0.91 15.05 -7.02
C LYS A 9 -0.76 14.06 -5.89
N LEU A 10 -0.53 14.57 -4.69
CA LEU A 10 -0.61 13.80 -3.45
C LEU A 10 -1.89 14.18 -2.74
N TYR A 11 -2.76 13.22 -2.56
CA TYR A 11 -4.08 13.37 -1.97
C TYR A 11 -4.02 12.93 -0.51
N TYR A 12 -4.47 13.78 0.42
CA TYR A 12 -4.56 13.49 1.84
C TYR A 12 -6.00 13.17 2.19
N LEU A 13 -6.26 11.91 2.53
CA LEU A 13 -7.59 11.34 2.68
C LEU A 13 -7.90 11.06 4.15
N LYS A 14 -9.15 11.31 4.57
CA LYS A 14 -9.65 11.07 5.92
C LYS A 14 -10.22 9.66 6.03
N TYR A 15 -9.63 8.84 6.87
CA TYR A 15 -10.13 7.53 7.28
C TYR A 15 -10.71 7.65 8.68
N TYR A 16 -12.03 7.69 8.79
CA TYR A 16 -12.68 7.80 10.09
C TYR A 16 -12.50 6.54 10.91
N VAL A 17 -12.33 6.72 12.23
CA VAL A 17 -12.31 5.59 13.16
C VAL A 17 -13.70 4.98 13.27
N ASP A 18 -13.79 3.66 13.24
CA ASP A 18 -15.02 2.94 13.49
C ASP A 18 -15.26 2.82 15.00
N GLU A 19 -16.03 3.75 15.56
CA GLU A 19 -16.37 3.79 16.98
C GLU A 19 -17.29 2.62 17.42
N ALA A 20 -17.99 1.97 16.48
CA ALA A 20 -18.90 0.84 16.77
C ALA A 20 -18.15 -0.48 17.00
N ALA A 21 -16.90 -0.58 16.54
CA ALA A 21 -16.11 -1.81 16.62
C ALA A 21 -15.49 -2.05 18.00
N GLY A 22 -16.00 -1.43 19.08
CA GLY A 22 -15.55 -1.60 20.44
C GLY A 22 -14.08 -1.26 20.61
N SER A 23 -13.74 -0.03 20.94
CA SER A 23 -12.37 0.28 21.34
C SER A 23 -12.03 -0.60 22.54
N THR A 24 -11.06 -1.49 22.36
CA THR A 24 -10.32 -2.00 23.51
C THR A 24 -9.64 -0.78 24.11
N ASP A 25 -9.95 -0.50 25.37
CA ASP A 25 -9.49 0.60 26.20
C ASP A 25 -8.02 1.02 25.96
N GLY A 26 -7.77 1.70 24.83
CA GLY A 26 -6.65 2.60 24.74
C GLY A 26 -7.09 3.85 25.52
N GLU A 27 -6.45 4.15 26.65
CA GLU A 27 -6.60 5.42 27.33
C GLU A 27 -6.65 6.50 26.25
N GLU A 28 -7.73 7.31 26.24
CA GLU A 28 -7.69 8.55 25.44
C GLU A 28 -6.39 9.22 25.81
N PRO A 29 -5.48 9.42 24.84
CA PRO A 29 -4.27 10.16 25.16
C PRO A 29 -4.75 11.45 25.77
N ASP A 30 -4.21 11.82 26.94
CA ASP A 30 -4.48 13.11 27.57
C ASP A 30 -4.57 14.13 26.47
N ALA A 31 -5.78 14.53 26.12
CA ALA A 31 -6.08 15.33 24.97
C ALA A 31 -5.54 16.73 25.22
N VAL A 32 -4.24 16.87 25.13
CA VAL A 32 -3.64 18.14 24.82
C VAL A 32 -4.06 18.41 23.40
N THR A 33 -5.26 18.93 23.29
CA THR A 33 -5.82 19.54 22.11
C THR A 33 -4.66 20.21 21.39
N LEU A 34 -4.25 19.64 20.25
CA LEU A 34 -3.40 20.33 19.31
C LEU A 34 -4.26 21.46 18.72
N ALA A 35 -4.46 22.50 19.50
CA ALA A 35 -4.72 23.80 18.94
C ALA A 35 -3.57 24.05 17.97
N ALA A 36 -3.91 24.30 16.71
CA ALA A 36 -2.99 24.57 15.64
C ALA A 36 -1.87 25.51 16.09
N THR A 37 -0.73 24.96 16.47
CA THR A 37 0.50 25.71 16.64
C THR A 37 1.48 25.16 15.65
N ASP A 38 1.76 25.96 14.64
CA ASP A 38 2.58 25.78 13.47
C ASP A 38 4.07 25.49 13.72
N THR A 39 4.45 24.81 14.76
CA THR A 39 5.84 24.41 14.95
C THR A 39 5.92 22.91 15.21
N PHE A 40 6.25 22.19 14.15
CA PHE A 40 6.70 20.81 14.24
C PHE A 40 8.01 20.78 15.04
N ASP A 41 7.92 20.39 16.29
CA ASP A 41 9.08 20.06 17.11
C ASP A 41 9.24 18.53 17.11
N PRO A 42 10.26 17.96 16.42
CA PRO A 42 10.47 16.52 16.36
C PRO A 42 10.79 15.90 17.72
N THR A 43 11.10 16.70 18.73
CA THR A 43 11.40 16.22 20.09
C THR A 43 10.15 16.01 20.94
N VAL A 44 9.00 16.54 20.51
CA VAL A 44 7.74 16.40 21.22
C VAL A 44 7.05 15.10 20.82
N LYS A 45 7.05 14.12 21.70
CA LYS A 45 6.30 12.86 21.59
C LYS A 45 4.79 13.16 21.77
N ARG A 46 4.17 13.82 20.81
CA ARG A 46 2.74 14.14 20.83
C ARG A 46 1.99 13.26 19.84
N GLN A 47 0.91 12.69 20.30
CA GLN A 47 -0.05 12.00 19.42
C GLN A 47 -0.77 13.06 18.58
N ILE A 48 -0.95 12.79 17.27
CA ILE A 48 -1.71 13.65 16.37
C ILE A 48 -3.11 13.07 16.26
N LEU A 49 -4.05 13.63 17.01
CA LEU A 49 -5.44 13.24 16.96
C LEU A 49 -6.23 14.25 16.12
N HIS A 50 -6.67 13.81 14.94
CA HIS A 50 -7.55 14.61 14.10
C HIS A 50 -9.01 14.39 14.48
N ARG A 51 -9.78 15.47 14.63
CA ARG A 51 -11.22 15.46 14.82
C ARG A 51 -11.90 16.39 13.82
N ASP A 52 -13.05 15.97 13.29
CA ASP A 52 -13.91 16.87 12.51
C ASP A 52 -14.78 17.76 13.40
N ALA A 53 -15.64 18.59 12.78
CA ALA A 53 -16.53 19.50 13.49
C ALA A 53 -17.53 18.78 14.40
N ASP A 54 -17.87 17.53 14.09
CA ASP A 54 -18.79 16.69 14.87
C ASP A 54 -18.05 15.90 15.96
N GLY A 55 -16.74 16.10 16.10
CA GLY A 55 -15.90 15.42 17.09
C GLY A 55 -15.44 14.02 16.69
N ARG A 56 -15.78 13.53 15.50
CA ARG A 56 -15.38 12.19 15.03
C ARG A 56 -13.88 12.15 14.73
N ARG A 57 -13.21 11.10 15.24
CA ARG A 57 -11.78 10.90 15.05
C ARG A 57 -11.48 10.34 13.65
N TYR A 58 -10.41 10.82 13.04
CA TYR A 58 -9.93 10.27 11.76
C TYR A 58 -8.41 10.24 11.67
N ALA A 59 -7.89 9.30 10.90
CA ALA A 59 -6.51 9.26 10.46
C ALA A 59 -6.38 9.87 9.05
N VAL A 60 -5.23 10.45 8.76
CA VAL A 60 -4.94 11.02 7.44
C VAL A 60 -3.95 10.12 6.71
N VAL A 61 -4.32 9.70 5.50
CA VAL A 61 -3.47 8.91 4.60
C VAL A 61 -3.11 9.75 3.39
N ALA A 62 -1.83 9.76 3.01
CA ALA A 62 -1.35 10.41 1.80
C ALA A 62 -1.15 9.38 0.68
N THR A 63 -1.76 9.62 -0.49
CA THR A 63 -1.64 8.72 -1.65
C THR A 63 -1.59 9.48 -2.97
N THR A 64 -0.82 8.96 -3.94
CA THR A 64 -0.85 9.43 -5.33
C THR A 64 -1.89 8.68 -6.18
N ARG A 65 -2.48 7.61 -5.62
CA ARG A 65 -3.38 6.68 -6.33
C ARG A 65 -4.71 6.53 -5.59
N PRO A 66 -5.55 7.58 -5.51
CA PRO A 66 -6.81 7.53 -4.79
C PRO A 66 -7.80 6.50 -5.37
N GLU A 67 -7.68 6.14 -6.67
CA GLU A 67 -8.48 5.11 -7.31
C GLU A 67 -8.28 3.71 -6.72
N THR A 68 -7.20 3.46 -5.98
CA THR A 68 -6.93 2.14 -5.41
C THR A 68 -7.54 1.92 -4.03
N ILE A 69 -8.12 2.95 -3.39
CA ILE A 69 -8.69 2.81 -2.03
C ILE A 69 -9.79 1.75 -1.94
N MET A 70 -10.48 1.48 -3.04
CA MET A 70 -11.52 0.45 -3.11
C MET A 70 -10.98 -0.96 -2.84
N GLY A 71 -9.68 -1.17 -3.00
CA GLY A 71 -8.98 -2.41 -2.68
C GLY A 71 -8.26 -2.43 -1.32
N ASP A 72 -8.42 -1.38 -0.50
CA ASP A 72 -7.75 -1.31 0.80
C ASP A 72 -8.30 -2.35 1.77
N THR A 73 -7.40 -3.06 2.44
CA THR A 73 -7.74 -4.12 3.41
C THR A 73 -7.15 -3.90 4.79
N ALA A 74 -6.24 -2.95 4.94
CA ALA A 74 -5.75 -2.47 6.25
C ALA A 74 -5.21 -1.02 6.13
N MET A 75 -5.08 -0.39 7.29
CA MET A 75 -4.19 0.75 7.51
C MET A 75 -3.00 0.29 8.33
N CYS A 76 -1.78 0.70 7.95
CA CYS A 76 -0.56 0.32 8.65
C CYS A 76 0.07 1.54 9.31
N ILE A 77 0.52 1.39 10.56
CA ILE A 77 1.28 2.38 11.32
C ILE A 77 2.59 1.77 11.82
N ASN A 78 3.58 2.60 12.11
CA ASN A 78 4.81 2.11 12.72
C ASN A 78 4.59 1.95 14.24
N PRO A 79 4.92 0.78 14.85
CA PRO A 79 4.75 0.56 16.28
C PRO A 79 5.59 1.48 17.18
N LYS A 80 6.54 2.23 16.60
CA LYS A 80 7.39 3.20 17.31
C LYS A 80 7.01 4.66 17.00
N ASP A 81 6.02 4.89 16.14
CA ASP A 81 5.60 6.24 15.80
C ASP A 81 4.70 6.83 16.90
N PRO A 82 5.19 7.79 17.70
CA PRO A 82 4.39 8.34 18.79
C PRO A 82 3.18 9.13 18.30
N LYS A 83 3.16 9.59 17.04
CA LYS A 83 2.08 10.40 16.48
C LYS A 83 0.80 9.61 16.28
N ASN A 84 0.94 8.33 15.86
CA ASN A 84 -0.18 7.50 15.42
C ASN A 84 -0.49 6.33 16.37
N GLN A 85 0.18 6.24 17.54
CA GLN A 85 -0.04 5.15 18.50
C GLN A 85 -1.48 5.03 19.01
N TRP A 86 -2.22 6.13 19.04
CA TRP A 86 -3.64 6.14 19.42
C TRP A 86 -4.53 5.31 18.49
N LEU A 87 -4.06 5.03 17.24
CA LEU A 87 -4.77 4.20 16.28
C LEU A 87 -4.61 2.69 16.55
N LYS A 88 -3.70 2.31 17.41
CA LYS A 88 -3.44 0.90 17.73
C LYS A 88 -4.70 0.21 18.27
N GLY A 89 -5.02 -0.95 17.67
CA GLY A 89 -6.20 -1.73 18.03
C GLY A 89 -7.54 -1.18 17.52
N HIS A 90 -7.53 -0.03 16.86
CA HIS A 90 -8.72 0.53 16.23
C HIS A 90 -8.95 -0.06 14.82
N LYS A 91 -10.13 0.18 14.32
CA LYS A 91 -10.50 -0.03 12.92
C LYS A 91 -10.84 1.31 12.30
N VAL A 92 -10.67 1.42 11.00
CA VAL A 92 -10.98 2.63 10.24
C VAL A 92 -11.89 2.31 9.06
N ILE A 93 -12.59 3.31 8.59
CA ILE A 93 -13.56 3.21 7.51
C ILE A 93 -12.91 3.75 6.23
N VAL A 94 -12.85 2.92 5.18
CA VAL A 94 -12.37 3.33 3.86
C VAL A 94 -13.31 4.39 3.29
N PRO A 95 -12.81 5.57 2.93
CA PRO A 95 -13.63 6.66 2.44
C PRO A 95 -14.40 6.28 1.17
N LEU A 96 -15.63 6.76 1.02
CA LEU A 96 -16.62 6.44 -0.03
C LEU A 96 -17.08 4.98 -0.05
N VAL A 97 -16.19 4.03 0.21
CA VAL A 97 -16.47 2.58 0.16
C VAL A 97 -17.26 2.11 1.37
N GLY A 98 -16.98 2.70 2.55
CA GLY A 98 -17.62 2.31 3.81
C GLY A 98 -17.11 0.99 4.41
N ARG A 99 -16.12 0.33 3.80
CA ARG A 99 -15.52 -0.89 4.36
C ARG A 99 -14.73 -0.58 5.62
N VAL A 100 -14.99 -1.34 6.67
CA VAL A 100 -14.23 -1.28 7.92
C VAL A 100 -13.00 -2.18 7.79
N ILE A 101 -11.82 -1.60 8.00
CA ILE A 101 -10.52 -2.27 7.89
C ILE A 101 -9.72 -2.13 9.20
N PRO A 102 -8.90 -3.12 9.57
CA PRO A 102 -8.07 -3.05 10.78
C PRO A 102 -6.92 -2.06 10.62
N VAL A 103 -6.48 -1.49 11.74
CA VAL A 103 -5.17 -0.86 11.85
C VAL A 103 -4.16 -1.91 12.29
N ILE A 104 -3.13 -2.12 11.48
CA ILE A 104 -2.02 -3.04 11.74
C ILE A 104 -0.74 -2.27 12.07
N GLU A 105 0.20 -2.94 12.73
CA GLU A 105 1.48 -2.35 13.11
C GLU A 105 2.62 -3.05 12.35
N ASP A 106 3.42 -2.29 11.60
CA ASP A 106 4.62 -2.81 10.95
C ASP A 106 5.73 -1.76 10.89
N ARG A 107 6.97 -2.21 11.04
CA ARG A 107 8.17 -1.35 10.96
C ARG A 107 8.46 -0.87 9.53
N TYR A 108 7.78 -1.41 8.54
CA TYR A 108 7.87 -0.99 7.16
C TYR A 108 7.49 0.48 6.97
N VAL A 109 6.52 0.98 7.76
CA VAL A 109 6.09 2.38 7.67
C VAL A 109 7.17 3.29 8.24
N GLU A 110 7.66 4.22 7.42
CA GLU A 110 8.63 5.23 7.83
C GLU A 110 7.96 6.33 8.64
N ILE A 111 8.45 6.58 9.86
CA ILE A 111 7.86 7.53 10.81
C ILE A 111 7.88 8.97 10.29
N GLU A 112 8.96 9.33 9.58
CA GLU A 112 9.19 10.69 9.07
C GLU A 112 8.62 10.92 7.66
N PHE A 113 8.03 9.89 7.04
CA PHE A 113 7.48 10.01 5.71
C PHE A 113 5.96 10.24 5.76
N GLY A 114 5.50 11.30 5.10
CA GLY A 114 4.08 11.64 4.98
C GLY A 114 3.38 11.82 6.32
N THR A 115 2.27 11.11 6.52
CA THR A 115 1.44 11.17 7.73
C THR A 115 1.81 10.11 8.77
N GLY A 116 2.68 9.16 8.42
CA GLY A 116 2.96 7.98 9.23
C GLY A 116 1.84 6.93 9.21
N CYS A 117 0.78 7.16 8.43
CA CYS A 117 -0.30 6.21 8.17
C CYS A 117 -0.24 5.75 6.71
N LEU A 118 -0.12 4.45 6.49
CA LEU A 118 -0.06 3.83 5.17
C LEU A 118 -1.35 3.04 4.91
N LYS A 119 -2.06 3.34 3.82
CA LYS A 119 -3.11 2.45 3.33
C LYS A 119 -2.48 1.19 2.73
N VAL A 120 -3.07 0.03 2.91
CA VAL A 120 -2.55 -1.24 2.41
C VAL A 120 -3.50 -1.85 1.40
N THR A 121 -3.03 -1.94 0.15
CA THR A 121 -3.77 -2.47 -1.00
C THR A 121 -3.02 -3.66 -1.62
N PRO A 122 -3.11 -4.87 -1.06
CA PRO A 122 -2.25 -6.00 -1.41
C PRO A 122 -2.29 -6.43 -2.89
N ALA A 123 -3.40 -6.17 -3.58
CA ALA A 123 -3.55 -6.53 -4.99
C ALA A 123 -2.77 -5.62 -5.95
N HIS A 124 -2.42 -4.38 -5.55
CA HIS A 124 -1.99 -3.33 -6.47
C HIS A 124 -0.67 -2.66 -6.10
N ASP A 125 0.02 -3.16 -5.08
CA ASP A 125 1.37 -2.74 -4.71
C ASP A 125 2.17 -3.94 -4.18
N VAL A 126 3.43 -4.07 -4.61
CA VAL A 126 4.30 -5.20 -4.23
C VAL A 126 4.63 -5.19 -2.74
N ASN A 127 4.84 -4.01 -2.17
CA ASN A 127 5.16 -3.87 -0.75
C ASN A 127 3.91 -4.15 0.10
N ASP A 128 2.75 -3.64 -0.32
CA ASP A 128 1.46 -3.92 0.31
C ASP A 128 1.10 -5.41 0.23
N TYR A 129 1.47 -6.09 -0.86
CA TYR A 129 1.32 -7.54 -0.98
C TYR A 129 2.13 -8.29 0.08
N ASN A 130 3.37 -7.87 0.31
CA ASN A 130 4.22 -8.47 1.34
C ASN A 130 3.67 -8.21 2.75
N LEU A 131 3.18 -7.01 3.03
CA LEU A 131 2.45 -6.70 4.27
C LEU A 131 1.21 -7.57 4.40
N GLY A 132 0.44 -7.72 3.30
CA GLY A 132 -0.74 -8.58 3.24
C GLY A 132 -0.43 -10.03 3.63
N LYS A 133 0.68 -10.58 3.14
CA LYS A 133 1.13 -11.93 3.52
C LYS A 133 1.55 -12.03 4.98
N THR A 134 2.29 -11.03 5.47
CA THR A 134 2.79 -11.00 6.86
C THR A 134 1.64 -10.92 7.87
N HIS A 135 0.63 -10.12 7.55
CA HIS A 135 -0.51 -9.85 8.45
C HIS A 135 -1.78 -10.63 8.07
N ASN A 136 -1.70 -11.57 7.13
CA ASN A 136 -2.80 -12.40 6.65
C ASN A 136 -4.03 -11.57 6.22
N LEU A 137 -3.80 -10.50 5.43
CA LEU A 137 -4.85 -9.62 4.94
C LEU A 137 -5.52 -10.21 3.70
N GLU A 138 -6.78 -9.85 3.51
CA GLU A 138 -7.49 -10.12 2.27
C GLU A 138 -6.84 -9.38 1.09
N THR A 139 -6.89 -9.99 -0.08
CA THR A 139 -6.39 -9.40 -1.33
C THR A 139 -7.56 -9.17 -2.28
N ILE A 140 -7.90 -7.90 -2.52
CA ILE A 140 -9.04 -7.50 -3.36
C ILE A 140 -8.51 -6.89 -4.66
N ASP A 141 -8.58 -7.65 -5.76
CA ASP A 141 -8.19 -7.17 -7.09
C ASP A 141 -9.33 -6.35 -7.71
N ILE A 142 -9.14 -5.04 -7.74
CA ILE A 142 -10.14 -4.09 -8.22
C ILE A 142 -9.99 -3.74 -9.71
N PHE A 143 -9.02 -4.29 -10.42
CA PHE A 143 -8.81 -4.00 -11.83
C PHE A 143 -9.03 -5.21 -12.73
N ASN A 144 -9.65 -4.98 -13.87
CA ASN A 144 -9.71 -5.89 -14.99
C ASN A 144 -8.36 -5.91 -15.76
N PRO A 145 -8.12 -6.92 -16.62
CA PRO A 145 -6.90 -7.00 -17.43
C PRO A 145 -6.65 -5.80 -18.34
N ASP A 146 -7.70 -5.10 -18.74
CA ASP A 146 -7.66 -3.91 -19.61
C ASP A 146 -7.44 -2.59 -18.84
N GLY A 147 -7.37 -2.64 -17.49
CA GLY A 147 -7.17 -1.49 -16.63
C GLY A 147 -8.45 -0.75 -16.24
N THR A 148 -9.61 -1.28 -16.60
CA THR A 148 -10.89 -0.81 -16.07
C THR A 148 -11.14 -1.35 -14.66
N LEU A 149 -12.04 -0.73 -13.90
CA LEU A 149 -12.39 -1.22 -12.58
C LEU A 149 -13.28 -2.46 -12.68
N SER A 150 -12.97 -3.47 -11.87
CA SER A 150 -13.73 -4.72 -11.77
C SER A 150 -14.94 -4.58 -10.84
N GLU A 151 -15.82 -5.57 -10.83
CA GLU A 151 -16.95 -5.64 -9.89
C GLU A 151 -16.51 -5.62 -8.42
N ALA A 152 -15.30 -6.13 -8.11
CA ALA A 152 -14.76 -6.12 -6.76
C ALA A 152 -14.48 -4.70 -6.22
N ALA A 153 -14.36 -3.71 -7.10
CA ALA A 153 -14.22 -2.30 -6.69
C ALA A 153 -15.50 -1.75 -6.04
N GLY A 154 -16.67 -2.25 -6.45
CA GLY A 154 -17.98 -1.79 -5.95
C GLY A 154 -18.39 -0.41 -6.45
N LEU A 155 -17.45 0.47 -6.75
CA LEU A 155 -17.64 1.81 -7.31
C LEU A 155 -16.94 1.92 -8.66
N TYR A 156 -17.48 2.75 -9.56
CA TYR A 156 -16.91 3.06 -10.89
C TYR A 156 -16.63 1.84 -11.77
N VAL A 157 -17.39 0.75 -11.60
CA VAL A 157 -17.21 -0.51 -12.33
C VAL A 157 -17.22 -0.28 -13.83
N GLY A 158 -16.26 -0.86 -14.55
CA GLY A 158 -16.11 -0.75 -16.00
C GLY A 158 -15.47 0.56 -16.50
N GLN A 159 -15.17 1.52 -15.63
CA GLN A 159 -14.50 2.76 -16.01
C GLN A 159 -12.97 2.61 -16.00
N ASP A 160 -12.30 3.38 -16.85
CA ASP A 160 -10.84 3.41 -16.90
C ASP A 160 -10.26 4.00 -15.60
N ARG A 161 -9.20 3.37 -15.06
CA ARG A 161 -8.58 3.75 -13.79
C ARG A 161 -8.06 5.20 -13.75
N MET A 162 -7.59 5.74 -14.87
CA MET A 162 -7.05 7.10 -14.95
C MET A 162 -8.16 8.15 -14.91
N ASP A 163 -9.32 7.83 -15.48
CA ASP A 163 -10.51 8.68 -15.38
C ASP A 163 -11.13 8.59 -14.00
N VAL A 164 -11.17 7.39 -13.42
CA VAL A 164 -11.61 7.18 -12.03
C VAL A 164 -10.72 7.94 -11.04
N ARG A 165 -9.39 8.00 -11.24
CA ARG A 165 -8.50 8.79 -10.40
C ARG A 165 -8.93 10.25 -10.31
N LYS A 166 -9.36 10.83 -11.42
CA LYS A 166 -9.84 12.22 -11.47
C LYS A 166 -11.23 12.37 -10.84
N GLN A 167 -12.11 11.39 -11.08
CA GLN A 167 -13.48 11.43 -10.58
C GLN A 167 -13.52 11.22 -9.07
N ILE A 168 -12.85 10.17 -8.57
CA ILE A 168 -12.84 9.87 -7.13
C ILE A 168 -12.23 11.00 -6.30
N ALA A 169 -11.25 11.74 -6.85
CA ALA A 169 -10.69 12.91 -6.18
C ALA A 169 -11.74 14.02 -5.97
N LYS A 170 -12.65 14.20 -6.93
CA LYS A 170 -13.77 15.16 -6.80
C LYS A 170 -14.78 14.67 -5.78
N ASP A 171 -15.17 13.39 -5.89
CA ASP A 171 -16.19 12.81 -5.01
C ASP A 171 -15.72 12.78 -3.55
N LEU A 172 -14.42 12.53 -3.30
CA LEU A 172 -13.81 12.61 -1.98
C LEU A 172 -13.82 14.06 -1.44
N ALA A 173 -13.56 15.04 -2.29
CA ALA A 173 -13.60 16.46 -1.90
C ALA A 173 -15.04 16.91 -1.60
N GLU A 174 -16.01 16.55 -2.43
CA GLU A 174 -17.43 16.87 -2.25
C GLU A 174 -18.01 16.22 -0.99
N ALA A 175 -17.55 15.00 -0.66
CA ALA A 175 -17.94 14.30 0.57
C ALA A 175 -17.22 14.81 1.83
N GLY A 176 -16.30 15.79 1.73
CA GLY A 176 -15.52 16.28 2.85
C GLY A 176 -14.48 15.30 3.39
N LEU A 177 -14.16 14.25 2.62
CA LEU A 177 -13.23 13.17 2.97
C LEU A 177 -11.79 13.43 2.52
N MET A 178 -11.54 14.58 1.93
CA MET A 178 -10.22 15.05 1.52
C MET A 178 -9.75 16.19 2.43
N GLU A 179 -8.57 16.04 3.05
CA GLU A 179 -7.97 17.05 3.92
C GLU A 179 -7.28 18.13 3.08
N LYS A 180 -6.44 17.72 2.15
CA LYS A 180 -5.72 18.59 1.21
C LYS A 180 -5.22 17.85 -0.01
N VAL A 181 -4.76 18.61 -1.02
CA VAL A 181 -4.06 18.10 -2.21
C VAL A 181 -2.82 18.94 -2.44
N GLU A 182 -1.70 18.29 -2.71
CA GLU A 182 -0.42 18.95 -3.00
C GLU A 182 0.13 18.51 -4.37
N ASP A 183 0.91 19.38 -5.01
CA ASP A 183 1.69 18.98 -6.17
C ASP A 183 2.82 18.04 -5.74
N TYR A 184 2.97 16.94 -6.44
CA TYR A 184 3.94 15.92 -6.11
C TYR A 184 4.60 15.39 -7.38
N THR A 185 5.90 15.10 -7.32
CA THR A 185 6.62 14.45 -8.40
C THR A 185 7.04 13.07 -7.95
N ASN A 186 6.61 12.04 -8.66
CA ASN A 186 6.94 10.66 -8.37
C ASN A 186 7.55 9.95 -9.58
N LYS A 187 8.22 8.82 -9.33
CA LYS A 187 8.75 7.96 -10.37
C LYS A 187 7.72 6.89 -10.72
N VAL A 188 7.25 6.91 -11.95
CA VAL A 188 6.29 5.93 -12.47
C VAL A 188 6.99 4.96 -13.41
N GLY A 189 6.70 3.67 -13.27
CA GLY A 189 7.22 2.63 -14.14
C GLY A 189 6.43 2.55 -15.44
N TYR A 190 7.13 2.48 -16.56
CA TYR A 190 6.57 2.35 -17.91
C TYR A 190 7.05 1.07 -18.59
N SER A 191 6.25 0.56 -19.51
CA SER A 191 6.64 -0.58 -20.33
C SER A 191 7.81 -0.19 -21.24
N GLU A 192 8.85 -1.03 -21.32
CA GLU A 192 9.96 -0.83 -22.26
C GLU A 192 9.51 -0.93 -23.72
N ARG A 193 8.52 -1.80 -24.00
CA ARG A 193 7.99 -2.02 -25.35
C ARG A 193 7.00 -0.96 -25.78
N ASN A 194 6.29 -0.36 -24.81
CA ASN A 194 5.40 0.76 -25.07
C ASN A 194 5.57 1.81 -23.95
N PRO A 195 6.49 2.78 -24.15
CA PRO A 195 6.85 3.76 -23.11
C PRO A 195 5.76 4.80 -22.82
N GLU A 196 4.59 4.70 -23.45
CA GLU A 196 3.41 5.51 -23.16
C GLU A 196 2.48 4.84 -22.15
N VAL A 197 2.68 3.54 -21.89
CA VAL A 197 1.83 2.75 -20.97
C VAL A 197 2.50 2.58 -19.62
N ALA A 198 1.89 3.15 -18.58
CA ALA A 198 2.31 2.94 -17.20
C ALA A 198 2.02 1.49 -16.77
N VAL A 199 3.01 0.88 -16.11
CA VAL A 199 2.89 -0.48 -15.57
C VAL A 199 2.02 -0.45 -14.32
N GLU A 200 1.01 -1.32 -14.29
CA GLU A 200 0.16 -1.54 -13.13
C GLU A 200 0.55 -2.86 -12.45
N PRO A 201 0.98 -2.84 -11.17
CA PRO A 201 1.19 -4.07 -10.42
C PRO A 201 -0.13 -4.83 -10.28
N ARG A 202 -0.12 -6.11 -10.64
CA ARG A 202 -1.29 -6.97 -10.59
C ARG A 202 -0.90 -8.41 -10.28
N LEU A 203 -1.71 -9.08 -9.49
CA LEU A 203 -1.56 -10.52 -9.25
C LEU A 203 -2.09 -11.31 -10.44
N CYS A 204 -1.31 -12.30 -10.89
CA CYS A 204 -1.75 -13.23 -11.90
C CYS A 204 -1.18 -14.63 -11.61
N MET A 205 -1.92 -15.66 -12.03
CA MET A 205 -1.43 -17.03 -11.93
C MET A 205 -0.35 -17.27 -12.97
N GLN A 206 0.82 -17.71 -12.50
CA GLN A 206 1.97 -18.07 -13.33
C GLN A 206 2.39 -19.50 -13.04
N TRP A 207 2.82 -20.19 -14.09
CA TRP A 207 3.41 -21.50 -13.94
C TRP A 207 4.87 -21.37 -13.58
N TYR A 208 5.27 -22.03 -12.48
CA TYR A 208 6.66 -22.15 -12.06
C TYR A 208 6.99 -23.62 -11.87
N LEU A 209 8.19 -24.00 -12.33
CA LEU A 209 8.76 -25.29 -12.03
C LEU A 209 9.61 -25.16 -10.75
N SER A 210 9.33 -26.00 -9.75
CA SER A 210 10.18 -26.08 -8.56
C SER A 210 11.50 -26.73 -8.91
N MET A 211 12.53 -25.93 -9.16
CA MET A 211 13.83 -26.39 -9.68
C MET A 211 14.71 -27.02 -8.61
N GLN A 212 14.51 -26.75 -7.32
CA GLN A 212 15.42 -27.23 -6.26
C GLN A 212 15.57 -28.74 -6.27
N HIS A 213 14.48 -29.48 -6.31
CA HIS A 213 14.52 -30.95 -6.36
C HIS A 213 15.31 -31.49 -7.58
N PHE A 214 15.13 -30.85 -8.73
CA PHE A 214 15.86 -31.27 -9.94
C PHE A 214 17.35 -30.93 -9.87
N ALA A 215 17.68 -29.75 -9.29
CA ALA A 215 19.06 -29.35 -9.06
C ALA A 215 19.78 -30.30 -8.09
N ASP A 216 19.11 -30.72 -7.02
CA ASP A 216 19.64 -31.69 -6.04
C ASP A 216 19.98 -33.07 -6.67
N ILE A 217 19.24 -33.46 -7.70
CA ILE A 217 19.49 -34.70 -8.46
C ILE A 217 20.59 -34.49 -9.53
N ALA A 218 20.54 -33.39 -10.27
CA ALA A 218 21.34 -33.15 -11.45
C ALA A 218 22.77 -32.66 -11.15
N LEU A 219 22.99 -31.97 -10.07
CA LEU A 219 24.28 -31.37 -9.72
C LEU A 219 25.33 -32.41 -9.24
N PRO A 220 25.02 -33.37 -8.35
CA PRO A 220 25.99 -34.29 -7.82
C PRO A 220 26.74 -35.11 -8.90
N PRO A 221 26.09 -35.67 -9.94
CA PRO A 221 26.79 -36.41 -11.02
C PRO A 221 27.82 -35.59 -11.80
N VAL A 222 27.62 -34.26 -11.85
CA VAL A 222 28.59 -33.34 -12.48
C VAL A 222 29.76 -33.06 -11.55
N LEU A 223 29.49 -32.88 -10.27
CA LEU A 223 30.54 -32.56 -9.27
C LEU A 223 31.43 -33.77 -8.97
N ASN A 224 30.90 -34.97 -8.97
CA ASN A 224 31.67 -36.22 -8.75
C ASN A 224 32.33 -36.76 -10.02
N GLY A 225 32.08 -36.14 -11.19
CA GLY A 225 32.72 -36.47 -12.45
C GLY A 225 32.09 -37.63 -13.24
N GLU A 226 30.91 -38.11 -12.83
CA GLU A 226 30.13 -39.09 -13.64
C GLU A 226 29.70 -38.43 -14.96
N ILE A 227 29.29 -37.16 -14.93
CA ILE A 227 29.02 -36.35 -16.11
C ILE A 227 30.14 -35.34 -16.31
N LYS A 228 30.78 -35.34 -17.47
CA LYS A 228 31.89 -34.44 -17.79
C LYS A 228 31.50 -33.44 -18.86
N PHE A 229 31.76 -32.19 -18.59
CA PHE A 229 31.60 -31.11 -19.58
C PHE A 229 32.90 -30.95 -20.39
N HIS A 230 32.75 -30.74 -21.69
CA HIS A 230 33.84 -30.38 -22.55
C HIS A 230 33.54 -29.11 -23.35
N PRO A 231 34.29 -28.02 -23.18
CA PRO A 231 35.40 -27.79 -22.24
C PRO A 231 34.96 -27.75 -20.76
N GLN A 232 35.87 -28.15 -19.88
CA GLN A 232 35.63 -28.27 -18.43
C GLN A 232 35.15 -26.94 -17.76
N LYS A 233 35.48 -25.79 -18.34
CA LYS A 233 35.04 -24.48 -17.83
C LYS A 233 33.51 -24.36 -17.64
N TYR A 234 32.75 -25.10 -18.42
CA TYR A 234 31.27 -25.07 -18.32
C TYR A 234 30.70 -25.74 -17.05
N VAL A 235 31.49 -26.47 -16.29
CA VAL A 235 31.10 -26.97 -14.96
C VAL A 235 30.78 -25.81 -14.02
N THR A 236 31.58 -24.74 -14.08
CA THR A 236 31.32 -23.54 -13.24
C THR A 236 30.00 -22.86 -13.63
N THR A 237 29.75 -22.74 -14.93
CA THR A 237 28.48 -22.16 -15.42
C THR A 237 27.28 -23.00 -14.98
N TYR A 238 27.37 -24.31 -15.15
CA TYR A 238 26.32 -25.25 -14.75
C TYR A 238 26.04 -25.22 -13.25
N ARG A 239 27.10 -25.15 -12.43
CA ARG A 239 26.99 -25.10 -10.97
C ARG A 239 26.32 -23.80 -10.48
N ASN A 240 26.57 -22.67 -11.16
CA ASN A 240 26.11 -21.36 -10.73
C ASN A 240 24.71 -21.01 -11.27
N TRP A 241 24.23 -21.80 -12.21
CA TRP A 241 22.91 -21.59 -12.83
C TRP A 241 21.85 -22.42 -12.12
#